data_924dab8eddd941ef67e84d2ea955ae4a
#
_entry.id   924dab8eddd941ef67e84d2ea955ae4a
#
_cell.length_a   1.000
_cell.length_b   1.000
_cell.length_c   1.000
_cell.angle_alpha   90.00
_cell.angle_beta   90.00
_cell.angle_gamma   90.00
#
_symmetry.space_group_name_H-M   'P 1'
#
loop_
_entity.id
_entity.type
_entity.pdbx_description
1 polymer ?
#
loop_
_entity_poly.entity_id
_entity_poly.type
_entity_poly.pdbx_seq_one_letter_code
_entity_poly.pdbx_strand_id
1 'polypeptide(L)'
;MKKIFKKILKFFIETSVVILMTYVVFSAGEYLKAKKDAEKGQNNTVQQIDNNDQQEQEKEQPTQEKKKMTKIELDEAMNKIIAKYKGNNEIGVVYKNFSTGYRYAVNDDKYFTAASTIKVAYAMKVYDRIKKGEISEDTDIPYNSSDLEEGAGDITNKPKKSSYKLDYVIQNMIQYSDNTATKMIVGSSSSAQTTLLNYFAELGITLPAKEAKNNRVTPKMMETVWTKLYTEKDSYSKLLEYLENSEDSEWIKKGIPNKKVASKYGGISTYMHDTAIVFGDEDFMLLIYTNNLSHSGDSIAKMAKSINELTDSNM
;
A
#
# COMPACT_ATOMS: atom_id res chain seq x y z
N MET A 1 23.95 40.61 -19.79
CA MET A 1 22.67 39.97 -19.38
C MET A 1 21.71 39.72 -20.53
N LYS A 2 21.29 40.70 -21.35
CA LYS A 2 20.30 40.48 -22.45
C LYS A 2 20.68 39.40 -23.49
N LYS A 3 21.98 39.20 -23.84
CA LYS A 3 22.42 38.21 -24.81
C LYS A 3 22.33 36.74 -24.24
N ILE A 4 22.58 36.56 -22.95
CA ILE A 4 22.49 35.26 -22.28
C ILE A 4 21.02 34.85 -22.14
N PHE A 5 20.16 35.79 -21.75
CA PHE A 5 18.72 35.55 -21.65
C PHE A 5 18.08 35.10 -22.98
N LYS A 6 18.48 35.76 -24.11
CA LYS A 6 18.01 35.35 -25.43
C LYS A 6 18.48 33.94 -25.82
N LYS A 7 19.70 33.51 -25.47
CA LYS A 7 20.18 32.15 -25.73
C LYS A 7 19.41 31.10 -24.93
N ILE A 8 19.16 31.39 -23.64
CA ILE A 8 18.38 30.50 -22.76
C ILE A 8 16.94 30.36 -23.26
N LEU A 9 16.30 31.48 -23.61
CA LEU A 9 14.93 31.47 -24.15
C LEU A 9 14.83 30.68 -25.47
N LYS A 10 15.82 30.83 -26.35
CA LYS A 10 15.86 30.10 -27.61
C LYS A 10 16.03 28.60 -27.39
N PHE A 11 16.87 28.17 -26.44
CA PHE A 11 17.03 26.77 -26.05
C PHE A 11 15.73 26.17 -25.50
N PHE A 12 14.99 26.87 -24.64
CA PHE A 12 13.70 26.41 -24.15
C PHE A 12 12.62 26.28 -25.23
N ILE A 13 12.61 27.18 -26.21
CA ILE A 13 11.67 27.10 -27.34
C ILE A 13 12.02 25.91 -28.24
N GLU A 14 13.29 25.69 -28.55
CA GLU A 14 13.72 24.56 -29.38
C GLU A 14 13.46 23.21 -28.72
N THR A 15 13.70 23.08 -27.40
CA THR A 15 13.39 21.85 -26.65
C THR A 15 11.89 21.59 -26.54
N SER A 16 11.08 22.63 -26.35
CA SER A 16 9.61 22.49 -26.30
C SER A 16 9.02 22.04 -27.65
N VAL A 17 9.58 22.52 -28.77
CA VAL A 17 9.14 22.11 -30.12
C VAL A 17 9.49 20.64 -30.39
N VAL A 18 10.67 20.17 -29.96
CA VAL A 18 11.07 18.77 -30.11
C VAL A 18 10.15 17.85 -29.29
N ILE A 19 9.82 18.21 -28.03
CA ILE A 19 8.91 17.45 -27.18
C ILE A 19 7.50 17.40 -27.80
N LEU A 20 7.02 18.52 -28.36
CA LEU A 20 5.70 18.55 -29.02
C LEU A 20 5.67 17.68 -30.28
N MET A 21 6.73 17.69 -31.09
CA MET A 21 6.82 16.84 -32.29
C MET A 21 6.89 15.35 -31.93
N THR A 22 7.63 14.97 -30.90
CA THR A 22 7.66 13.56 -30.44
C THR A 22 6.31 13.10 -29.91
N TYR A 23 5.57 13.94 -29.21
CA TYR A 23 4.22 13.63 -28.73
C TYR A 23 3.22 13.46 -29.89
N VAL A 24 3.28 14.32 -30.91
CA VAL A 24 2.41 14.22 -32.10
C VAL A 24 2.69 12.95 -32.89
N VAL A 25 3.97 12.57 -33.06
CA VAL A 25 4.34 11.33 -33.78
C VAL A 25 3.88 10.09 -33.00
N PHE A 26 3.99 10.09 -31.67
CA PHE A 26 3.56 8.98 -30.83
C PHE A 26 2.04 8.81 -30.85
N SER A 27 1.27 9.91 -30.70
CA SER A 27 -0.20 9.87 -30.74
C SER A 27 -0.74 9.49 -32.13
N ALA A 28 -0.09 9.90 -33.22
CA ALA A 28 -0.46 9.48 -34.56
C ALA A 28 -0.19 7.99 -34.81
N GLY A 29 0.88 7.44 -34.20
CA GLY A 29 1.20 6.01 -34.25
C GLY A 29 0.14 5.14 -33.56
N GLU A 30 -0.32 5.56 -32.38
CA GLU A 30 -1.39 4.87 -31.64
C GLU A 30 -2.74 4.95 -32.37
N TYR A 31 -3.07 6.11 -32.94
CA TYR A 31 -4.31 6.27 -33.72
C TYR A 31 -4.33 5.36 -34.97
N LEU A 32 -3.20 5.26 -35.69
CA LEU A 32 -3.10 4.39 -36.86
C LEU A 32 -3.17 2.90 -36.49
N LYS A 33 -2.62 2.52 -35.33
CA LYS A 33 -2.72 1.15 -34.81
C LYS A 33 -4.16 0.80 -34.46
N ALA A 34 -4.86 1.67 -33.72
CA ALA A 34 -6.25 1.48 -33.33
C ALA A 34 -7.18 1.38 -34.57
N LYS A 35 -6.93 2.20 -35.62
CA LYS A 35 -7.68 2.14 -36.89
C LYS A 35 -7.47 0.81 -37.61
N LYS A 36 -6.23 0.31 -37.64
CA LYS A 36 -5.88 -0.96 -38.32
C LYS A 36 -6.48 -2.18 -37.60
N ASP A 37 -6.59 -2.10 -36.26
CA ASP A 37 -7.22 -3.15 -35.47
C ASP A 37 -8.76 -3.12 -35.61
N ALA A 38 -9.36 -1.94 -35.77
CA ALA A 38 -10.79 -1.79 -36.06
C ALA A 38 -11.16 -2.30 -37.47
N GLU A 39 -10.30 -2.07 -38.50
CA GLU A 39 -10.51 -2.57 -39.87
C GLU A 39 -10.37 -4.10 -39.95
N LYS A 40 -9.55 -4.74 -39.10
CA LYS A 40 -9.46 -6.19 -39.02
C LYS A 40 -10.68 -6.85 -38.37
N GLY A 41 -11.39 -6.13 -37.48
CA GLY A 41 -12.63 -6.60 -36.85
C GLY A 41 -13.84 -6.59 -37.77
N GLN A 42 -13.84 -5.77 -38.83
CA GLN A 42 -14.98 -5.66 -39.75
C GLN A 42 -14.96 -6.64 -40.93
N ASN A 43 -13.83 -7.29 -41.21
CA ASN A 43 -13.74 -8.22 -42.36
C ASN A 43 -14.14 -9.66 -42.05
N ASN A 44 -14.62 -9.98 -40.86
CA ASN A 44 -15.08 -11.33 -40.48
C ASN A 44 -16.58 -11.51 -40.39
N THR A 45 -17.40 -10.58 -40.93
CA THR A 45 -18.86 -10.68 -40.76
C THR A 45 -19.62 -10.51 -42.09
N VAL A 46 -19.19 -11.15 -43.17
CA VAL A 46 -20.08 -11.36 -44.36
C VAL A 46 -19.60 -12.59 -45.15
N GLN A 47 -20.22 -13.73 -44.88
CA GLN A 47 -20.48 -14.92 -45.74
C GLN A 47 -20.87 -16.05 -44.76
N GLN A 48 -21.97 -16.71 -44.79
CA GLN A 48 -22.90 -17.23 -45.76
C GLN A 48 -24.18 -17.65 -45.02
N ILE A 49 -25.33 -17.35 -45.57
CA ILE A 49 -26.57 -18.06 -45.31
C ILE A 49 -26.67 -19.10 -46.44
N ASP A 50 -26.57 -20.37 -46.10
CA ASP A 50 -27.26 -21.42 -46.85
C ASP A 50 -27.52 -22.64 -45.95
N ASN A 51 -28.73 -23.17 -46.11
CA ASN A 51 -29.39 -24.19 -45.34
C ASN A 51 -28.71 -25.54 -45.48
N ASN A 52 -28.54 -26.26 -44.36
CA ASN A 52 -28.93 -27.67 -44.29
C ASN A 52 -29.02 -28.15 -42.84
N ASP A 53 -30.19 -28.69 -42.51
CA ASP A 53 -30.44 -29.44 -41.28
C ASP A 53 -29.48 -30.64 -41.14
N GLN A 54 -28.61 -30.58 -40.15
CA GLN A 54 -28.07 -31.77 -39.47
C GLN A 54 -27.79 -31.44 -38.02
N GLN A 55 -28.44 -32.13 -37.11
CA GLN A 55 -28.17 -32.14 -35.69
C GLN A 55 -26.75 -32.62 -35.44
N GLU A 56 -25.84 -31.67 -35.18
CA GLU A 56 -24.56 -31.97 -34.54
C GLU A 56 -24.71 -31.64 -33.05
N GLN A 57 -24.62 -32.68 -32.25
CA GLN A 57 -24.45 -32.58 -30.80
C GLN A 57 -23.18 -31.77 -30.54
N GLU A 58 -23.35 -30.52 -30.11
CA GLU A 58 -22.27 -29.70 -29.56
C GLU A 58 -21.76 -30.41 -28.30
N LYS A 59 -20.65 -31.11 -28.43
CA LYS A 59 -19.88 -31.60 -27.29
C LYS A 59 -19.36 -30.38 -26.57
N GLU A 60 -20.01 -30.02 -25.47
CA GLU A 60 -19.41 -29.17 -24.45
C GLU A 60 -18.02 -29.72 -24.12
N GLN A 61 -16.99 -29.02 -24.56
CA GLN A 61 -15.63 -29.25 -24.04
C GLN A 61 -15.69 -28.92 -22.55
N PRO A 62 -15.33 -29.84 -21.65
CA PRO A 62 -15.30 -29.54 -20.23
C PRO A 62 -14.29 -28.40 -20.05
N THR A 63 -14.78 -27.27 -19.56
CA THR A 63 -13.96 -26.18 -19.04
C THR A 63 -13.05 -26.84 -18.00
N GLN A 64 -11.78 -26.99 -18.28
CA GLN A 64 -10.82 -27.50 -17.30
C GLN A 64 -10.81 -26.48 -16.16
N GLU A 65 -11.47 -26.79 -15.05
CA GLU A 65 -11.29 -26.06 -13.81
C GLU A 65 -9.78 -26.06 -13.52
N LYS A 66 -9.19 -24.86 -13.50
CA LYS A 66 -7.78 -24.71 -13.11
C LYS A 66 -7.63 -25.31 -11.73
N LYS A 67 -6.86 -26.38 -11.61
CA LYS A 67 -6.57 -27.04 -10.33
C LYS A 67 -5.90 -26.02 -9.41
N LYS A 68 -6.56 -25.68 -8.31
CA LYS A 68 -5.98 -24.79 -7.29
C LYS A 68 -4.68 -25.38 -6.74
N MET A 69 -3.69 -24.53 -6.50
CA MET A 69 -2.41 -24.94 -5.92
C MET A 69 -2.59 -25.42 -4.48
N THR A 70 -1.84 -26.45 -4.13
CA THR A 70 -1.72 -26.89 -2.73
C THR A 70 -0.94 -25.87 -1.90
N LYS A 71 -1.04 -25.95 -0.56
CA LYS A 71 -0.25 -25.10 0.33
C LYS A 71 1.25 -25.16 0.04
N ILE A 72 1.79 -26.34 -0.26
CA ILE A 72 3.22 -26.53 -0.56
C ILE A 72 3.60 -25.79 -1.85
N GLU A 73 2.80 -25.92 -2.90
CA GLU A 73 3.04 -25.22 -4.16
C GLU A 73 2.94 -23.71 -4.01
N LEU A 74 2.00 -23.21 -3.17
CA LEU A 74 1.88 -21.78 -2.83
C LEU A 74 3.10 -21.29 -2.05
N ASP A 75 3.55 -22.04 -1.03
CA ASP A 75 4.75 -21.70 -0.25
C ASP A 75 6.00 -21.62 -1.15
N GLU A 76 6.16 -22.56 -2.09
CA GLU A 76 7.25 -22.54 -3.06
C GLU A 76 7.16 -21.34 -4.02
N ALA A 77 5.97 -21.00 -4.51
CA ALA A 77 5.75 -19.85 -5.36
C ALA A 77 6.08 -18.54 -4.62
N MET A 78 5.60 -18.38 -3.39
CA MET A 78 5.92 -17.25 -2.52
C MET A 78 7.43 -17.15 -2.27
N ASN A 79 8.10 -18.26 -1.95
CA ASN A 79 9.54 -18.29 -1.75
C ASN A 79 10.31 -17.80 -3.00
N LYS A 80 9.88 -18.25 -4.20
CA LYS A 80 10.49 -17.80 -5.48
C LYS A 80 10.30 -16.30 -5.70
N ILE A 81 9.10 -15.77 -5.43
CA ILE A 81 8.81 -14.33 -5.54
C ILE A 81 9.72 -13.54 -4.60
N ILE A 82 9.77 -13.90 -3.32
CA ILE A 82 10.60 -13.21 -2.33
C ILE A 82 12.08 -13.28 -2.70
N ALA A 83 12.59 -14.47 -3.04
CA ALA A 83 13.99 -14.67 -3.41
C ALA A 83 14.41 -13.81 -4.62
N LYS A 84 13.52 -13.65 -5.61
CA LYS A 84 13.78 -12.83 -6.80
C LYS A 84 14.10 -11.37 -6.50
N TYR A 85 13.47 -10.79 -5.48
CA TYR A 85 13.57 -9.35 -5.20
C TYR A 85 14.39 -9.02 -3.95
N LYS A 86 14.54 -9.97 -3.04
CA LYS A 86 15.23 -9.77 -1.76
C LYS A 86 16.75 -9.55 -1.94
N GLY A 87 17.41 -10.22 -2.89
CA GLY A 87 18.87 -10.26 -2.98
C GLY A 87 19.48 -10.81 -1.69
N ASN A 88 20.58 -10.19 -1.23
CA ASN A 88 21.25 -10.53 0.04
C ASN A 88 20.76 -9.70 1.23
N ASN A 89 19.62 -9.01 1.09
CA ASN A 89 19.13 -8.08 2.10
C ASN A 89 18.19 -8.76 3.09
N GLU A 90 17.95 -8.07 4.21
CA GLU A 90 17.01 -8.55 5.21
C GLU A 90 15.57 -8.19 4.79
N ILE A 91 14.70 -9.19 4.82
CA ILE A 91 13.28 -9.02 4.55
C ILE A 91 12.46 -9.84 5.54
N GLY A 92 11.39 -9.27 6.03
CA GLY A 92 10.32 -9.94 6.76
C GLY A 92 9.02 -9.76 6.00
N VAL A 93 8.31 -10.83 5.71
CA VAL A 93 7.04 -10.78 4.97
C VAL A 93 5.99 -11.59 5.71
N VAL A 94 4.78 -11.05 5.79
CA VAL A 94 3.57 -11.79 6.13
C VAL A 94 2.56 -11.56 5.01
N TYR A 95 2.03 -12.63 4.49
CA TYR A 95 0.85 -12.68 3.64
C TYR A 95 -0.23 -13.49 4.34
N LYS A 96 -1.47 -13.03 4.32
CA LYS A 96 -2.62 -13.76 4.83
C LYS A 96 -3.83 -13.49 3.94
N ASN A 97 -4.35 -14.52 3.31
CA ASN A 97 -5.62 -14.48 2.61
C ASN A 97 -6.75 -14.66 3.64
N PHE A 98 -7.69 -13.73 3.69
CA PHE A 98 -8.75 -13.75 4.69
C PHE A 98 -9.89 -14.70 4.32
N SER A 99 -10.08 -15.01 3.05
CA SER A 99 -11.13 -15.91 2.57
C SER A 99 -10.73 -17.37 2.77
N THR A 100 -9.52 -17.74 2.36
CA THR A 100 -9.03 -19.13 2.43
C THR A 100 -8.35 -19.48 3.75
N GLY A 101 -7.91 -18.45 4.49
CA GLY A 101 -7.09 -18.61 5.69
C GLY A 101 -5.63 -18.97 5.40
N TYR A 102 -5.21 -19.05 4.12
CA TYR A 102 -3.82 -19.32 3.79
C TYR A 102 -2.92 -18.21 4.32
N ARG A 103 -1.87 -18.61 5.03
CA ARG A 103 -0.85 -17.74 5.59
C ARG A 103 0.53 -18.17 5.13
N TYR A 104 1.30 -17.22 4.62
CA TYR A 104 2.72 -17.37 4.34
C TYR A 104 3.52 -16.36 5.14
N ALA A 105 4.67 -16.76 5.67
CA ALA A 105 5.54 -15.84 6.39
C ALA A 105 7.02 -16.22 6.23
N VAL A 106 7.86 -15.21 6.21
CA VAL A 106 9.32 -15.34 6.29
C VAL A 106 9.88 -14.26 7.20
N ASN A 107 10.75 -14.65 8.16
CA ASN A 107 11.34 -13.75 9.17
C ASN A 107 10.29 -12.91 9.92
N ASP A 108 9.10 -13.44 10.16
CA ASP A 108 8.00 -12.72 10.78
C ASP A 108 8.19 -12.46 12.28
N ASP A 109 9.13 -13.14 12.94
CA ASP A 109 9.57 -12.94 14.31
C ASP A 109 10.81 -12.02 14.45
N LYS A 110 11.40 -11.61 13.32
CA LYS A 110 12.54 -10.69 13.31
C LYS A 110 12.12 -9.26 13.58
N TYR A 111 12.88 -8.55 14.43
CA TYR A 111 12.64 -7.14 14.73
C TYR A 111 13.17 -6.22 13.63
N PHE A 112 12.30 -5.30 13.17
CA PHE A 112 12.62 -4.20 12.27
C PHE A 112 12.28 -2.87 12.96
N THR A 113 13.00 -1.79 12.64
CA THR A 113 12.58 -0.44 13.05
C THR A 113 11.32 -0.08 12.29
N ALA A 114 10.18 0.06 12.98
CA ALA A 114 8.86 0.15 12.37
C ALA A 114 8.68 1.38 11.46
N ALA A 115 9.45 2.44 11.69
CA ALA A 115 9.22 3.74 11.06
C ALA A 115 7.75 4.16 11.20
N SER A 116 7.13 4.70 10.15
CA SER A 116 5.74 5.17 10.20
C SER A 116 4.68 4.07 10.10
N THR A 117 5.04 2.79 9.91
CA THR A 117 4.03 1.71 9.90
C THR A 117 3.35 1.54 11.25
N ILE A 118 4.02 1.92 12.34
CA ILE A 118 3.46 1.86 13.71
C ILE A 118 2.27 2.83 13.92
N LYS A 119 2.13 3.87 13.11
CA LYS A 119 1.05 4.86 13.20
C LYS A 119 -0.34 4.22 13.06
N VAL A 120 -0.44 3.07 12.40
CA VAL A 120 -1.69 2.29 12.33
C VAL A 120 -2.12 1.84 13.73
N ALA A 121 -1.20 1.32 14.54
CA ALA A 121 -1.51 0.92 15.92
C ALA A 121 -1.93 2.12 16.78
N TYR A 122 -1.27 3.26 16.64
CA TYR A 122 -1.67 4.48 17.35
C TYR A 122 -3.07 4.96 16.95
N ALA A 123 -3.38 4.98 15.65
CA ALA A 123 -4.71 5.36 15.18
C ALA A 123 -5.78 4.40 15.69
N MET A 124 -5.56 3.09 15.60
CA MET A 124 -6.49 2.09 16.11
C MET A 124 -6.77 2.27 17.60
N LYS A 125 -5.74 2.55 18.41
CA LYS A 125 -5.93 2.86 19.84
C LYS A 125 -6.84 4.08 20.07
N VAL A 126 -6.73 5.10 19.20
CA VAL A 126 -7.61 6.27 19.27
C VAL A 126 -9.05 5.89 18.89
N TYR A 127 -9.23 5.13 17.80
CA TYR A 127 -10.56 4.66 17.39
C TYR A 127 -11.21 3.73 18.45
N ASP A 128 -10.43 2.89 19.15
CA ASP A 128 -10.92 2.08 20.25
C ASP A 128 -11.46 2.96 21.41
N ARG A 129 -10.84 4.12 21.65
CA ARG A 129 -11.35 5.10 22.63
C ARG A 129 -12.59 5.82 22.14
N ILE A 130 -12.67 6.15 20.84
CA ILE A 130 -13.88 6.72 20.22
C ILE A 130 -15.03 5.72 20.35
N LYS A 131 -14.80 4.45 20.03
CA LYS A 131 -15.80 3.37 20.14
C LYS A 131 -16.32 3.21 21.58
N LYS A 132 -15.48 3.44 22.59
CA LYS A 132 -15.86 3.42 24.02
C LYS A 132 -16.57 4.70 24.48
N GLY A 133 -16.67 5.73 23.64
CA GLY A 133 -17.23 7.03 23.99
C GLY A 133 -16.35 7.88 24.91
N GLU A 134 -15.06 7.55 25.06
CA GLU A 134 -14.11 8.31 25.89
C GLU A 134 -13.72 9.65 25.23
N ILE A 135 -13.69 9.71 23.91
CA ILE A 135 -13.41 10.89 23.09
C ILE A 135 -14.25 10.84 21.83
N SER A 136 -14.36 11.95 21.11
CA SER A 136 -15.03 12.00 19.81
C SER A 136 -14.09 12.52 18.74
N GLU A 137 -14.42 12.26 17.46
CA GLU A 137 -13.68 12.77 16.31
C GLU A 137 -13.63 14.31 16.28
N ASP A 138 -14.66 14.98 16.84
CA ASP A 138 -14.75 16.44 16.94
C ASP A 138 -13.99 17.02 18.12
N THR A 139 -13.34 16.19 18.96
CA THR A 139 -12.52 16.67 20.07
C THR A 139 -11.41 17.60 19.58
N ASP A 140 -11.28 18.77 20.19
CA ASP A 140 -10.19 19.69 19.88
C ASP A 140 -8.89 19.22 20.54
N ILE A 141 -7.88 18.94 19.75
CA ILE A 141 -6.53 18.56 20.17
C ILE A 141 -5.66 19.83 20.13
N PRO A 142 -5.19 20.32 21.29
CA PRO A 142 -4.32 21.50 21.32
C PRO A 142 -2.98 21.19 20.67
N TYR A 143 -2.46 22.16 19.92
CA TYR A 143 -1.09 22.14 19.42
C TYR A 143 -0.17 22.87 20.38
N ASN A 144 0.92 22.24 20.77
CA ASN A 144 2.02 22.87 21.51
C ASN A 144 3.26 22.95 20.63
N SER A 145 4.08 23.97 20.82
CA SER A 145 5.33 24.11 20.03
C SER A 145 6.28 22.91 20.20
N SER A 146 6.20 22.22 21.33
CA SER A 146 6.95 20.99 21.59
C SER A 146 6.47 19.79 20.75
N ASP A 147 5.29 19.87 20.13
CA ASP A 147 4.78 18.81 19.26
C ASP A 147 5.36 18.87 17.86
N LEU A 148 6.02 19.99 17.51
CA LEU A 148 6.64 20.12 16.20
C LEU A 148 7.69 19.04 15.99
N GLU A 149 7.54 18.28 14.91
CA GLU A 149 8.45 17.24 14.49
C GLU A 149 8.64 17.33 12.98
N GLU A 150 9.90 17.36 12.51
CA GLU A 150 10.20 17.46 11.08
C GLU A 150 9.68 16.25 10.28
N GLY A 151 9.30 16.47 9.03
CA GLY A 151 8.89 15.44 8.11
C GLY A 151 7.73 15.84 7.20
N ALA A 152 6.94 14.84 6.78
CA ALA A 152 5.80 15.01 5.92
C ALA A 152 4.56 15.56 6.67
N GLY A 153 3.56 15.95 5.91
CA GLY A 153 2.22 16.28 6.37
C GLY A 153 1.93 17.78 6.52
N ASP A 154 0.67 18.10 6.54
CA ASP A 154 0.17 19.48 6.55
C ASP A 154 0.36 20.15 7.89
N ILE A 155 0.14 19.44 9.00
CA ILE A 155 0.33 20.02 10.34
C ILE A 155 1.81 20.31 10.57
N THR A 156 2.70 19.45 10.06
CA THR A 156 4.16 19.69 10.11
C THR A 156 4.58 20.92 9.28
N ASN A 157 4.04 21.09 8.06
CA ASN A 157 4.63 21.99 7.07
C ASN A 157 3.85 23.30 6.84
N LYS A 158 2.61 23.41 7.32
CA LYS A 158 1.78 24.62 7.18
C LYS A 158 1.81 25.48 8.46
N PRO A 159 1.35 26.75 8.40
CA PRO A 159 1.17 27.59 9.59
C PRO A 159 0.30 26.90 10.64
N LYS A 160 0.75 26.96 11.90
CA LYS A 160 0.11 26.23 13.01
C LYS A 160 -1.13 26.97 13.50
N LYS A 161 -2.19 26.19 13.83
CA LYS A 161 -3.36 26.65 14.60
C LYS A 161 -3.13 26.35 16.08
N SER A 162 -3.93 26.95 16.96
CA SER A 162 -3.90 26.64 18.40
C SER A 162 -4.42 25.24 18.72
N SER A 163 -5.32 24.71 17.90
CA SER A 163 -5.87 23.36 18.00
C SER A 163 -6.34 22.84 16.65
N TYR A 164 -6.55 21.54 16.58
CA TYR A 164 -7.08 20.82 15.42
C TYR A 164 -8.10 19.80 15.88
N LYS A 165 -9.13 19.51 15.07
CA LYS A 165 -10.03 18.40 15.34
C LYS A 165 -9.28 17.07 15.32
N LEU A 166 -9.63 16.17 16.23
CA LEU A 166 -8.99 14.86 16.36
C LEU A 166 -8.99 14.10 15.04
N ASP A 167 -10.10 14.14 14.33
CA ASP A 167 -10.24 13.54 13.01
C ASP A 167 -9.20 14.06 12.01
N TYR A 168 -9.02 15.38 11.93
CA TYR A 168 -8.01 15.99 11.06
C TYR A 168 -6.59 15.60 11.47
N VAL A 169 -6.33 15.44 12.78
CA VAL A 169 -5.01 14.99 13.26
C VAL A 169 -4.75 13.54 12.86
N ILE A 170 -5.76 12.65 13.01
CA ILE A 170 -5.64 11.24 12.59
C ILE A 170 -5.46 11.15 11.07
N GLN A 171 -6.24 11.92 10.29
CA GLN A 171 -6.08 11.96 8.85
C GLN A 171 -4.65 12.33 8.47
N ASN A 172 -4.10 13.39 9.03
CA ASN A 172 -2.73 13.82 8.75
C ASN A 172 -1.69 12.75 9.15
N MET A 173 -1.84 12.16 10.33
CA MET A 173 -0.95 11.10 10.80
C MET A 173 -0.92 9.90 9.85
N ILE A 174 -2.07 9.51 9.31
CA ILE A 174 -2.19 8.29 8.49
C ILE A 174 -2.00 8.59 7.01
N GLN A 175 -2.78 9.51 6.44
CA GLN A 175 -2.82 9.78 5.01
C GLN A 175 -1.52 10.43 4.52
N TYR A 176 -1.03 11.42 5.25
CA TYR A 176 0.18 12.19 4.91
C TYR A 176 1.41 11.77 5.72
N SER A 177 1.27 10.79 6.60
CA SER A 177 2.35 10.35 7.49
C SER A 177 2.94 11.47 8.37
N ASP A 178 2.14 12.45 8.77
CA ASP A 178 2.53 13.64 9.51
C ASP A 178 3.14 13.29 10.89
N ASN A 179 4.38 13.76 11.14
CA ASN A 179 5.08 13.48 12.37
C ASN A 179 4.60 14.34 13.53
N THR A 180 4.27 15.61 13.27
CA THR A 180 3.68 16.51 14.27
C THR A 180 2.32 16.00 14.71
N ALA A 181 1.46 15.59 13.77
CA ALA A 181 0.19 14.95 14.07
C ALA A 181 0.37 13.70 14.95
N THR A 182 1.37 12.88 14.64
CA THR A 182 1.71 11.71 15.46
C THR A 182 2.03 12.12 16.89
N LYS A 183 2.89 13.13 17.07
CA LYS A 183 3.31 13.58 18.40
C LYS A 183 2.18 14.24 19.19
N MET A 184 1.25 14.93 18.52
CA MET A 184 0.01 15.44 19.15
C MET A 184 -0.87 14.30 19.69
N ILE A 185 -0.88 13.11 19.05
CA ILE A 185 -1.65 11.94 19.49
C ILE A 185 -0.96 11.20 20.63
N VAL A 186 0.35 10.94 20.50
CA VAL A 186 1.07 10.05 21.41
C VAL A 186 1.94 10.77 22.46
N GLY A 187 2.13 12.08 22.29
CA GLY A 187 2.97 12.90 23.17
C GLY A 187 4.47 12.69 22.97
N SER A 188 5.24 12.79 24.03
CA SER A 188 6.69 12.57 24.03
C SER A 188 7.06 11.13 23.65
N SER A 189 8.33 10.90 23.32
CA SER A 189 8.83 9.54 22.99
C SER A 189 8.56 8.52 24.11
N SER A 190 8.63 8.94 25.38
CA SER A 190 8.30 8.06 26.50
C SER A 190 6.80 7.75 26.58
N SER A 191 5.94 8.74 26.29
CA SER A 191 4.48 8.54 26.21
C SER A 191 4.11 7.64 25.04
N ALA A 192 4.73 7.84 23.87
CA ALA A 192 4.56 6.98 22.70
C ALA A 192 4.94 5.53 23.00
N GLN A 193 6.08 5.31 23.67
CA GLN A 193 6.50 3.98 24.12
C GLN A 193 5.46 3.35 25.06
N THR A 194 4.98 4.09 26.05
CA THR A 194 3.98 3.59 27.00
C THR A 194 2.66 3.27 26.30
N THR A 195 2.20 4.14 25.40
CA THR A 195 1.00 3.92 24.59
C THR A 195 1.12 2.63 23.77
N LEU A 196 2.27 2.41 23.13
CA LEU A 196 2.51 1.22 22.32
C LEU A 196 2.52 -0.05 23.15
N LEU A 197 3.24 -0.05 24.29
CA LEU A 197 3.32 -1.20 25.19
C LEU A 197 1.93 -1.59 25.72
N ASN A 198 1.15 -0.61 26.18
CA ASN A 198 -0.19 -0.84 26.69
C ASN A 198 -1.12 -1.37 25.59
N TYR A 199 -1.09 -0.75 24.43
CA TYR A 199 -1.97 -1.17 23.32
C TYR A 199 -1.62 -2.58 22.82
N PHE A 200 -0.34 -2.89 22.71
CA PHE A 200 0.07 -4.24 22.31
C PHE A 200 -0.31 -5.29 23.34
N ALA A 201 -0.19 -4.96 24.63
CA ALA A 201 -0.66 -5.85 25.71
C ALA A 201 -2.19 -6.10 25.63
N GLU A 202 -2.98 -5.06 25.33
CA GLU A 202 -4.43 -5.20 25.09
C GLU A 202 -4.74 -6.14 23.91
N LEU A 203 -3.85 -6.20 22.90
CA LEU A 203 -3.95 -7.10 21.75
C LEU A 203 -3.35 -8.50 22.01
N GLY A 204 -2.89 -8.78 23.22
CA GLY A 204 -2.21 -10.03 23.56
C GLY A 204 -0.79 -10.13 23.00
N ILE A 205 -0.18 -9.01 22.57
CA ILE A 205 1.17 -8.93 22.04
C ILE A 205 2.15 -8.59 23.16
N THR A 206 3.17 -9.43 23.36
CA THR A 206 4.28 -9.13 24.26
C THR A 206 5.38 -8.38 23.49
N LEU A 207 5.51 -7.06 23.71
CA LEU A 207 6.57 -6.24 23.17
C LEU A 207 7.57 -5.91 24.28
N PRO A 208 8.87 -6.30 24.16
CA PRO A 208 9.87 -5.91 25.15
C PRO A 208 10.06 -4.39 25.20
N ALA A 209 10.19 -3.83 26.41
CA ALA A 209 10.35 -2.38 26.58
C ALA A 209 11.54 -1.80 25.82
N LYS A 210 12.65 -2.56 25.69
CA LYS A 210 13.80 -2.18 24.87
C LYS A 210 13.45 -2.01 23.40
N GLU A 211 12.63 -2.90 22.85
CA GLU A 211 12.23 -2.84 21.44
C GLU A 211 11.22 -1.71 21.22
N ALA A 212 10.28 -1.51 22.13
CA ALA A 212 9.35 -0.37 22.12
C ALA A 212 10.09 0.98 22.14
N LYS A 213 11.10 1.12 23.02
CA LYS A 213 11.93 2.34 23.11
C LYS A 213 12.63 2.68 21.80
N ASN A 214 13.01 1.66 21.04
CA ASN A 214 13.70 1.81 19.76
C ASN A 214 12.75 1.78 18.55
N ASN A 215 11.44 1.90 18.79
CA ASN A 215 10.40 1.79 17.76
C ASN A 215 10.58 0.53 16.88
N ARG A 216 10.82 -0.64 17.50
CA ARG A 216 11.04 -1.90 16.80
C ARG A 216 9.90 -2.87 17.04
N VAL A 217 9.42 -3.45 15.97
CA VAL A 217 8.35 -4.45 15.96
C VAL A 217 8.72 -5.62 15.07
N THR A 218 7.98 -6.72 15.19
CA THR A 218 8.09 -7.83 14.24
C THR A 218 6.89 -7.79 13.27
N PRO A 219 7.04 -8.31 12.03
CA PRO A 219 5.91 -8.46 11.12
C PRO A 219 4.74 -9.23 11.74
N LYS A 220 5.02 -10.25 12.57
CA LYS A 220 4.01 -11.03 13.30
C LYS A 220 3.22 -10.19 14.32
N MET A 221 3.86 -9.26 15.02
CA MET A 221 3.16 -8.32 15.89
C MET A 221 2.20 -7.44 15.10
N MET A 222 2.67 -6.92 13.97
CA MET A 222 1.85 -6.09 13.10
C MET A 222 0.77 -6.89 12.36
N GLU A 223 0.97 -8.17 12.09
CA GLU A 223 -0.09 -9.06 11.61
C GLU A 223 -1.29 -9.08 12.56
N THR A 224 -1.07 -9.12 13.87
CA THR A 224 -2.15 -9.05 14.87
C THR A 224 -2.90 -7.71 14.77
N VAL A 225 -2.17 -6.60 14.66
CA VAL A 225 -2.75 -5.25 14.49
C VAL A 225 -3.62 -5.19 13.23
N TRP A 226 -3.07 -5.57 12.09
CA TRP A 226 -3.77 -5.52 10.80
C TRP A 226 -4.92 -6.54 10.71
N THR A 227 -4.80 -7.69 11.37
CA THR A 227 -5.91 -8.67 11.45
C THR A 227 -7.09 -8.07 12.23
N LYS A 228 -6.85 -7.41 13.39
CA LYS A 228 -7.90 -6.70 14.11
C LYS A 228 -8.54 -5.61 13.27
N LEU A 229 -7.73 -4.80 12.58
CA LEU A 229 -8.22 -3.76 11.67
C LEU A 229 -9.18 -4.32 10.62
N TYR A 230 -8.85 -5.47 10.00
CA TYR A 230 -9.69 -6.11 9.01
C TYR A 230 -10.95 -6.74 9.61
N THR A 231 -10.81 -7.47 10.72
CA THR A 231 -11.94 -8.20 11.32
C THR A 231 -12.96 -7.29 11.98
N GLU A 232 -12.55 -6.10 12.43
CA GLU A 232 -13.41 -5.07 12.99
C GLU A 232 -13.56 -3.85 12.07
N LYS A 233 -13.46 -4.06 10.74
CA LYS A 233 -13.38 -2.99 9.72
C LYS A 233 -14.49 -1.95 9.82
N ASP A 234 -15.68 -2.31 10.26
CA ASP A 234 -16.78 -1.37 10.45
C ASP A 234 -16.49 -0.35 11.55
N SER A 235 -15.79 -0.76 12.61
CA SER A 235 -15.34 0.12 13.70
C SER A 235 -14.17 1.03 13.29
N TYR A 236 -13.46 0.69 12.22
CA TYR A 236 -12.29 1.39 11.71
C TYR A 236 -12.50 1.90 10.27
N SER A 237 -13.76 2.03 9.83
CA SER A 237 -14.08 2.38 8.44
C SER A 237 -13.38 3.66 7.98
N LYS A 238 -13.35 4.69 8.82
CA LYS A 238 -12.69 5.95 8.53
C LYS A 238 -11.16 5.85 8.51
N LEU A 239 -10.59 5.03 9.40
CA LEU A 239 -9.15 4.72 9.35
C LEU A 239 -8.78 3.99 8.05
N LEU A 240 -9.60 3.04 7.62
CA LEU A 240 -9.41 2.36 6.33
C LEU A 240 -9.49 3.35 5.18
N GLU A 241 -10.45 4.28 5.18
CA GLU A 241 -10.54 5.34 4.17
C GLU A 241 -9.25 6.18 4.11
N TYR A 242 -8.67 6.57 5.25
CA TYR A 242 -7.40 7.31 5.27
C TYR A 242 -6.21 6.49 4.77
N LEU A 243 -6.18 5.19 5.07
CA LEU A 243 -5.16 4.27 4.55
C LEU A 243 -5.31 4.06 3.04
N GLU A 244 -6.53 3.98 2.51
CA GLU A 244 -6.82 3.89 1.08
C GLU A 244 -6.38 5.15 0.33
N ASN A 245 -6.61 6.31 0.94
CA ASN A 245 -6.25 7.62 0.39
C ASN A 245 -4.84 8.08 0.81
N SER A 246 -4.01 7.21 1.41
CA SER A 246 -2.64 7.58 1.75
C SER A 246 -1.86 8.00 0.50
N GLU A 247 -1.04 9.06 0.62
CA GLU A 247 -0.29 9.64 -0.51
C GLU A 247 0.76 8.68 -1.11
N ASP A 248 1.01 7.56 -0.46
CA ASP A 248 1.93 6.56 -0.96
C ASP A 248 1.36 5.81 -2.16
N SER A 249 1.79 6.22 -3.34
CA SER A 249 1.44 5.58 -4.61
C SER A 249 2.57 4.72 -5.19
N GLU A 250 3.71 4.61 -4.48
CA GLU A 250 4.95 4.11 -5.11
C GLU A 250 5.30 2.65 -4.79
N TRP A 251 4.60 2.02 -3.81
CA TRP A 251 5.03 0.73 -3.25
C TRP A 251 3.98 -0.38 -3.50
N ILE A 252 3.27 -0.87 -2.49
CA ILE A 252 2.23 -1.90 -2.71
C ILE A 252 1.15 -1.38 -3.66
N LYS A 253 0.68 -0.13 -3.50
CA LYS A 253 -0.31 0.48 -4.40
C LYS A 253 0.15 0.51 -5.86
N LYS A 254 1.41 0.87 -6.11
CA LYS A 254 2.00 0.84 -7.46
C LYS A 254 2.01 -0.57 -8.06
N GLY A 255 2.26 -1.58 -7.24
CA GLY A 255 2.24 -2.98 -7.66
C GLY A 255 0.85 -3.52 -7.96
N ILE A 256 -0.20 -2.94 -7.35
CA ILE A 256 -1.60 -3.41 -7.42
C ILE A 256 -2.54 -2.24 -7.75
N PRO A 257 -2.39 -1.59 -8.91
CA PRO A 257 -3.11 -0.35 -9.22
C PRO A 257 -4.61 -0.56 -9.51
N ASN A 258 -5.05 -1.80 -9.74
CA ASN A 258 -6.42 -2.13 -10.15
C ASN A 258 -7.30 -2.61 -8.98
N LYS A 259 -6.78 -2.59 -7.77
CA LYS A 259 -7.53 -2.97 -6.55
C LYS A 259 -7.53 -1.83 -5.54
N LYS A 260 -8.48 -1.89 -4.63
CA LYS A 260 -8.54 -1.02 -3.46
C LYS A 260 -7.49 -1.49 -2.46
N VAL A 261 -6.56 -0.61 -2.08
CA VAL A 261 -5.44 -0.92 -1.20
C VAL A 261 -5.40 0.07 -0.05
N ALA A 262 -5.68 -0.39 1.16
CA ALA A 262 -5.48 0.37 2.38
C ALA A 262 -4.06 0.13 2.89
N SER A 263 -3.14 1.09 2.72
CA SER A 263 -1.72 0.90 3.03
C SER A 263 -1.13 1.95 3.94
N LYS A 264 -0.08 1.56 4.66
CA LYS A 264 0.79 2.46 5.41
C LYS A 264 2.25 2.10 5.20
N TYR A 265 2.96 2.98 4.53
CA TYR A 265 4.41 2.90 4.38
C TYR A 265 5.15 3.47 5.57
N GLY A 266 6.43 3.12 5.69
CA GLY A 266 7.35 3.69 6.65
C GLY A 266 8.78 3.60 6.16
N GLY A 267 9.51 4.72 6.25
CA GLY A 267 10.91 4.79 5.86
C GLY A 267 11.73 5.54 6.89
N ILE A 268 12.87 4.97 7.27
CA ILE A 268 13.91 5.62 8.08
C ILE A 268 15.25 4.94 7.83
N SER A 269 16.27 5.72 7.44
CA SER A 269 17.60 5.19 7.13
C SER A 269 17.51 4.09 6.06
N THR A 270 17.96 2.87 6.40
CA THR A 270 17.95 1.69 5.52
C THR A 270 16.66 0.84 5.64
N TYR A 271 15.79 1.18 6.57
CA TYR A 271 14.51 0.50 6.80
C TYR A 271 13.43 1.12 5.93
N MET A 272 12.86 0.33 5.03
CA MET A 272 11.80 0.76 4.11
C MET A 272 10.73 -0.33 4.09
N HIS A 273 9.51 0.03 4.47
CA HIS A 273 8.42 -0.92 4.70
C HIS A 273 7.14 -0.46 4.03
N ASP A 274 6.32 -1.41 3.62
CA ASP A 274 4.93 -1.14 3.33
C ASP A 274 4.04 -2.26 3.86
N THR A 275 2.88 -1.87 4.36
CA THR A 275 1.93 -2.76 5.03
C THR A 275 0.53 -2.43 4.54
N ALA A 276 -0.24 -3.44 4.12
CA ALA A 276 -1.53 -3.20 3.47
C ALA A 276 -2.56 -4.31 3.69
N ILE A 277 -3.84 -3.92 3.58
CA ILE A 277 -4.95 -4.79 3.21
C ILE A 277 -5.29 -4.47 1.75
N VAL A 278 -5.39 -5.50 0.94
CA VAL A 278 -5.82 -5.44 -0.46
C VAL A 278 -7.20 -6.04 -0.55
N PHE A 279 -8.15 -5.26 -1.08
CA PHE A 279 -9.54 -5.66 -1.25
C PHE A 279 -9.78 -6.10 -2.70
N GLY A 280 -10.49 -7.22 -2.89
CA GLY A 280 -10.80 -7.79 -4.19
C GLY A 280 -11.71 -9.00 -4.06
N ASP A 281 -11.69 -9.89 -5.04
CA ASP A 281 -12.44 -11.16 -4.96
C ASP A 281 -11.93 -12.01 -3.79
N GLU A 282 -10.64 -11.93 -3.54
CA GLU A 282 -9.95 -12.51 -2.38
C GLU A 282 -9.25 -11.37 -1.63
N ASP A 283 -9.80 -10.98 -0.47
CA ASP A 283 -9.16 -10.00 0.40
C ASP A 283 -7.91 -10.59 1.06
N PHE A 284 -6.82 -9.85 1.06
CA PHE A 284 -5.59 -10.31 1.72
C PHE A 284 -4.82 -9.19 2.40
N MET A 285 -4.05 -9.57 3.40
CA MET A 285 -3.05 -8.72 4.04
C MET A 285 -1.67 -9.03 3.48
N LEU A 286 -0.89 -7.97 3.22
CA LEU A 286 0.52 -8.06 2.82
C LEU A 286 1.34 -7.08 3.64
N LEU A 287 2.27 -7.60 4.44
CA LEU A 287 3.22 -6.82 5.23
C LEU A 287 4.63 -7.11 4.73
N ILE A 288 5.35 -6.09 4.28
CA ILE A 288 6.72 -6.19 3.78
C ILE A 288 7.61 -5.27 4.58
N TYR A 289 8.51 -5.85 5.36
CA TYR A 289 9.54 -5.16 6.15
C TYR A 289 10.90 -5.41 5.54
N THR A 290 11.70 -4.37 5.33
CA THR A 290 13.02 -4.51 4.70
C THR A 290 14.10 -3.73 5.42
N ASN A 291 15.34 -4.17 5.28
CA ASN A 291 16.52 -3.44 5.71
C ASN A 291 17.58 -3.56 4.62
N ASN A 292 18.15 -2.43 4.17
CA ASN A 292 19.12 -2.31 3.08
C ASN A 292 18.62 -2.81 1.70
N LEU A 293 17.32 -2.93 1.47
CA LEU A 293 16.81 -3.37 0.18
C LEU A 293 17.10 -2.31 -0.89
N SER A 294 17.90 -2.67 -1.89
CA SER A 294 18.19 -1.80 -3.04
C SER A 294 16.92 -1.52 -3.83
N HIS A 295 16.73 -0.27 -4.23
CA HIS A 295 15.51 0.16 -4.95
C HIS A 295 14.24 -0.34 -4.26
N SER A 296 14.16 -0.15 -2.94
CA SER A 296 13.14 -0.75 -2.07
C SER A 296 11.72 -0.51 -2.56
N GLY A 297 11.37 0.70 -3.01
CA GLY A 297 10.05 1.01 -3.53
C GLY A 297 9.67 0.14 -4.74
N ASP A 298 10.53 0.07 -5.75
CA ASP A 298 10.30 -0.76 -6.94
C ASP A 298 10.30 -2.26 -6.61
N SER A 299 11.17 -2.70 -5.71
CA SER A 299 11.23 -4.10 -5.29
C SER A 299 9.98 -4.53 -4.54
N ILE A 300 9.47 -3.69 -3.62
CA ILE A 300 8.21 -3.90 -2.91
C ILE A 300 7.04 -3.91 -3.89
N ALA A 301 6.97 -2.95 -4.83
CA ALA A 301 5.92 -2.91 -5.84
C ALA A 301 5.89 -4.16 -6.72
N LYS A 302 7.05 -4.64 -7.17
CA LYS A 302 7.17 -5.86 -7.99
C LYS A 302 6.82 -7.13 -7.20
N MET A 303 7.21 -7.22 -5.92
CA MET A 303 6.79 -8.30 -5.03
C MET A 303 5.27 -8.30 -4.87
N ALA A 304 4.68 -7.14 -4.54
CA ALA A 304 3.24 -6.99 -4.37
C ALA A 304 2.47 -7.39 -5.63
N LYS A 305 2.93 -6.95 -6.81
CA LYS A 305 2.35 -7.35 -8.10
C LYS A 305 2.36 -8.88 -8.28
N SER A 306 3.53 -9.51 -8.09
CA SER A 306 3.66 -10.96 -8.29
C SER A 306 2.83 -11.76 -7.29
N ILE A 307 2.72 -11.29 -6.04
CA ILE A 307 1.88 -11.91 -5.00
C ILE A 307 0.40 -11.75 -5.36
N ASN A 308 -0.02 -10.58 -5.83
CA ASN A 308 -1.40 -10.37 -6.27
C ASN A 308 -1.77 -11.26 -7.48
N GLU A 309 -0.88 -11.37 -8.48
CA GLU A 309 -1.07 -12.26 -9.62
C GLU A 309 -1.19 -13.74 -9.18
N LEU A 310 -0.40 -14.16 -8.20
CA LEU A 310 -0.50 -15.50 -7.61
C LEU A 310 -1.85 -15.68 -6.89
N THR A 311 -2.30 -14.70 -6.11
CA THR A 311 -3.60 -14.71 -5.43
C THR A 311 -4.74 -14.85 -6.44
N ASP A 312 -4.79 -13.99 -7.47
CA ASP A 312 -5.86 -13.95 -8.46
C ASP A 312 -5.93 -15.22 -9.32
N SER A 313 -4.84 -15.96 -9.45
CA SER A 313 -4.78 -17.13 -10.33
C SER A 313 -4.94 -18.45 -9.61
N ASN A 314 -4.76 -18.52 -8.28
CA ASN A 314 -4.58 -19.81 -7.58
C ASN A 314 -5.27 -19.91 -6.21
N MET A 315 -5.88 -18.83 -5.71
CA MET A 315 -6.61 -18.85 -4.46
C MET A 315 -8.08 -18.48 -4.67
#